data_3a44acddecc246a073ed7cb7a6b76c9a
#
_entry.id   3a44acddecc246a073ed7cb7a6b76c9a
#
_cell.length_a   1.000
_cell.length_b   1.000
_cell.length_c   1.000
_cell.angle_alpha   90.00
_cell.angle_beta   90.00
_cell.angle_gamma   90.00
#
_symmetry.space_group_name_H-M   'P 1'
#
loop_
_entity.id
_entity.type
_entity.pdbx_description
1 polymer ?
#
loop_
_entity_poly.entity_id
_entity_poly.type
_entity_poly.pdbx_seq_one_letter_code
_entity_poly.pdbx_strand_id
1 'polypeptide(L)'
;MGRRPDVTVAAIAESGGRFLVVEERINRRLVFNQPAGHVERGETLLDAVVREAREETAWRFEPRALVGLYLWRNPANGREILRFAFTGPVSDHDAAQRLDRGIVATHWLTSHELEARQPRLRSPLVLRCVRDYLSGRRHALDHVARLDLERAAALEAHAIAMPA
;
A
#
# COMPACT_ATOMS: atom_id res chain seq x y z
N MET A 1 -6.40 -2.35 -28.28
CA MET A 1 -5.77 -3.25 -27.29
C MET A 1 -5.80 -2.53 -25.95
N GLY A 2 -6.56 -3.03 -24.98
CA GLY A 2 -6.74 -2.37 -23.68
C GLY A 2 -5.42 -2.33 -22.91
N ARG A 3 -5.11 -1.17 -22.30
CA ARG A 3 -3.95 -1.02 -21.42
C ARG A 3 -4.19 -1.85 -20.15
N ARG A 4 -3.19 -2.60 -19.70
CA ARG A 4 -3.28 -3.36 -18.44
C ARG A 4 -3.33 -2.39 -17.25
N PRO A 5 -4.08 -2.72 -16.17
CA PRO A 5 -4.04 -1.95 -14.93
C PRO A 5 -2.61 -1.86 -14.37
N ASP A 6 -2.26 -0.71 -13.81
CA ASP A 6 -1.04 -0.56 -13.02
C ASP A 6 -1.27 -1.23 -11.65
N VAL A 7 -0.46 -2.22 -11.30
CA VAL A 7 -0.54 -2.91 -10.01
C VAL A 7 0.20 -2.09 -8.96
N THR A 8 -0.49 -1.72 -7.88
CA THR A 8 0.06 -0.91 -6.79
C THR A 8 -0.25 -1.52 -5.43
N VAL A 9 0.58 -1.17 -4.45
CA VAL A 9 0.37 -1.47 -3.04
C VAL A 9 0.17 -0.20 -2.24
N ALA A 10 -0.48 -0.27 -1.08
CA ALA A 10 -0.62 0.84 -0.16
C ALA A 10 -0.57 0.36 1.30
N ALA A 11 0.14 1.10 2.15
CA ALA A 11 0.22 0.85 3.57
C ALA A 11 -0.79 1.72 4.33
N ILE A 12 -1.64 1.07 5.12
CA ILE A 12 -2.57 1.72 6.06
C ILE A 12 -2.03 1.49 7.46
N ALA A 13 -1.16 2.38 7.90
CA ALA A 13 -0.64 2.40 9.26
C ALA A 13 -1.45 3.39 10.11
N GLU A 14 -1.94 2.90 11.23
CA GLU A 14 -2.73 3.69 12.18
C GLU A 14 -2.06 3.68 13.54
N SER A 15 -2.04 4.82 14.21
CA SER A 15 -1.61 4.97 15.60
C SER A 15 -2.41 6.07 16.28
N GLY A 16 -3.06 5.73 17.40
CA GLY A 16 -3.83 6.67 18.20
C GLY A 16 -4.97 7.38 17.44
N GLY A 17 -5.65 6.68 16.52
CA GLY A 17 -6.73 7.23 15.70
C GLY A 17 -6.25 8.06 14.50
N ARG A 18 -4.95 8.07 14.22
CA ARG A 18 -4.33 8.80 13.13
C ARG A 18 -3.68 7.86 12.13
N PHE A 19 -3.79 8.18 10.87
CA PHE A 19 -3.25 7.43 9.74
C PHE A 19 -1.98 8.09 9.22
N LEU A 20 -0.95 7.29 8.97
CA LEU A 20 0.27 7.75 8.30
C LEU A 20 -0.04 8.02 6.83
N VAL A 21 0.24 9.24 6.39
CA VAL A 21 0.07 9.67 5.00
C VAL A 21 1.28 10.45 4.53
N VAL A 22 1.48 10.46 3.23
CA VAL A 22 2.50 11.26 2.56
C VAL A 22 1.86 12.47 1.90
N GLU A 23 2.55 13.60 1.91
CA GLU A 23 2.26 14.75 1.07
C GLU A 23 3.24 14.72 -0.11
N GLU A 24 2.71 14.50 -1.31
CA GLU A 24 3.50 14.35 -2.53
C GLU A 24 3.23 15.46 -3.53
N ARG A 25 4.24 15.77 -4.34
CA ARG A 25 4.15 16.78 -5.40
C ARG A 25 3.91 16.12 -6.75
N ILE A 26 2.69 16.27 -7.29
CA ILE A 26 2.29 15.75 -8.59
C ILE A 26 1.90 16.91 -9.50
N ASN A 27 2.55 17.06 -10.65
CA ASN A 27 2.23 18.12 -11.62
C ASN A 27 2.09 19.50 -10.98
N ARG A 28 3.03 19.88 -10.11
CA ARG A 28 3.05 21.14 -9.33
C ARG A 28 1.96 21.26 -8.26
N ARG A 29 1.14 20.24 -8.03
CA ARG A 29 0.11 20.23 -6.96
C ARG A 29 0.61 19.35 -5.82
N LEU A 30 0.29 19.76 -4.58
CA LEU A 30 0.51 18.96 -3.37
C LEU A 30 -0.76 18.16 -3.10
N VAL A 31 -0.61 16.85 -3.01
CA VAL A 31 -1.70 15.92 -2.74
C VAL A 31 -1.32 14.96 -1.61
N PHE A 32 -2.31 14.43 -0.93
CA PHE A 32 -2.14 13.43 0.13
C PHE A 32 -2.47 12.03 -0.37
N ASN A 33 -1.68 11.07 0.05
CA ASN A 33 -1.87 9.65 -0.25
C ASN A 33 -1.48 8.78 0.96
N GLN A 34 -1.90 7.51 0.99
CA GLN A 34 -1.17 6.53 1.80
C GLN A 34 0.24 6.36 1.24
N PRO A 35 1.23 5.88 2.03
CA PRO A 35 2.46 5.35 1.47
C PRO A 35 2.12 4.26 0.46
N ALA A 36 2.47 4.46 -0.82
CA ALA A 36 1.94 3.63 -1.90
C ALA A 36 2.71 3.78 -3.20
N GLY A 37 2.99 2.68 -3.86
CA GLY A 37 3.62 2.70 -5.18
C GLY A 37 3.41 1.44 -5.99
N HIS A 38 4.15 1.31 -7.08
CA HIS A 38 4.05 0.21 -8.01
C HIS A 38 4.81 -1.02 -7.53
N VAL A 39 4.27 -2.19 -7.84
CA VAL A 39 4.99 -3.44 -7.65
C VAL A 39 6.08 -3.55 -8.71
N GLU A 40 7.31 -3.77 -8.29
CA GLU A 40 8.45 -3.91 -9.18
C GLU A 40 8.60 -5.38 -9.65
N ARG A 41 9.38 -5.53 -10.71
CA ARG A 41 9.63 -6.86 -11.27
C ARG A 41 10.43 -7.72 -10.29
N GLY A 42 9.86 -8.88 -9.95
CA GLY A 42 10.52 -9.84 -9.06
C GLY A 42 10.13 -9.73 -7.59
N GLU A 43 9.45 -8.65 -7.20
CA GLU A 43 9.00 -8.42 -5.82
C GLU A 43 7.64 -9.12 -5.56
N THR A 44 7.39 -9.49 -4.30
CA THR A 44 6.04 -9.85 -3.85
C THR A 44 5.26 -8.58 -3.51
N LEU A 45 3.92 -8.71 -3.36
CA LEU A 45 3.09 -7.58 -2.90
C LEU A 45 3.48 -7.11 -1.50
N LEU A 46 3.94 -8.03 -0.63
CA LEU A 46 4.37 -7.71 0.73
C LEU A 46 5.73 -7.00 0.73
N ASP A 47 6.68 -7.44 -0.11
CA ASP A 47 7.96 -6.74 -0.26
C ASP A 47 7.75 -5.32 -0.78
N ALA A 48 6.88 -5.17 -1.79
CA ALA A 48 6.55 -3.87 -2.38
C ALA A 48 5.98 -2.89 -1.35
N VAL A 49 5.01 -3.30 -0.52
CA VAL A 49 4.41 -2.39 0.47
C VAL A 49 5.38 -2.02 1.57
N VAL A 50 6.27 -2.92 1.96
CA VAL A 50 7.34 -2.64 2.95
C VAL A 50 8.35 -1.65 2.37
N ARG A 51 8.79 -1.86 1.14
CA ARG A 51 9.71 -0.97 0.43
C ARG A 51 9.12 0.43 0.27
N GLU A 52 7.92 0.56 -0.30
CA GLU A 52 7.25 1.85 -0.52
C GLU A 52 7.05 2.63 0.79
N ALA A 53 6.58 1.95 1.86
CA ALA A 53 6.42 2.59 3.15
C ALA A 53 7.77 3.12 3.68
N ARG A 54 8.85 2.35 3.53
CA ARG A 54 10.18 2.76 3.95
C ARG A 54 10.72 3.93 3.13
N GLU A 55 10.61 3.88 1.81
CA GLU A 55 11.13 4.89 0.90
C GLU A 55 10.38 6.23 1.03
N GLU A 56 9.06 6.18 1.20
CA GLU A 56 8.22 7.38 1.26
C GLU A 56 8.08 7.97 2.67
N THR A 57 8.32 7.20 3.74
CA THR A 57 8.06 7.67 5.11
C THR A 57 9.21 7.50 6.08
N ALA A 58 10.25 6.80 5.71
CA ALA A 58 11.35 6.39 6.60
C ALA A 58 10.91 5.51 7.79
N TRP A 59 9.65 5.04 7.84
CA TRP A 59 9.16 4.07 8.79
C TRP A 59 9.33 2.65 8.26
N ARG A 60 9.64 1.71 9.13
CA ARG A 60 9.53 0.28 8.84
C ARG A 60 8.07 -0.13 9.02
N PHE A 61 7.45 -0.60 7.96
CA PHE A 61 6.08 -1.11 7.99
C PHE A 61 6.09 -2.64 8.07
N GLU A 62 5.23 -3.20 8.94
CA GLU A 62 5.04 -4.63 9.05
C GLU A 62 3.60 -5.01 8.64
N PRO A 63 3.35 -5.52 7.43
CA PRO A 63 2.01 -5.89 7.00
C PRO A 63 1.48 -7.06 7.84
N ARG A 64 0.27 -6.91 8.39
CA ARG A 64 -0.40 -7.90 9.24
C ARG A 64 -1.69 -8.43 8.62
N ALA A 65 -2.34 -7.65 7.78
CA ALA A 65 -3.56 -8.05 7.08
C ALA A 65 -3.75 -7.29 5.77
N LEU A 66 -4.47 -7.90 4.84
CA LEU A 66 -5.00 -7.22 3.67
C LEU A 66 -6.33 -6.53 4.04
N VAL A 67 -6.47 -5.25 3.76
CA VAL A 67 -7.72 -4.49 3.95
C VAL A 67 -8.64 -4.65 2.77
N GLY A 68 -8.09 -4.68 1.56
CA GLY A 68 -8.88 -4.91 0.36
C GLY A 68 -8.11 -4.76 -0.94
N LEU A 69 -8.79 -5.17 -2.02
CA LEU A 69 -8.39 -4.98 -3.40
C LEU A 69 -9.32 -3.94 -4.04
N TYR A 70 -8.73 -3.03 -4.82
CA TYR A 70 -9.46 -1.93 -5.43
C TYR A 70 -9.05 -1.75 -6.88
N LEU A 71 -10.00 -1.89 -7.79
CA LEU A 71 -9.81 -1.48 -9.18
C LEU A 71 -10.43 -0.10 -9.35
N TRP A 72 -9.62 0.88 -9.74
CA TRP A 72 -10.06 2.25 -9.96
C TRP A 72 -9.54 2.76 -11.31
N ARG A 73 -10.44 3.37 -12.06
CA ARG A 73 -10.11 4.05 -13.31
C ARG A 73 -10.04 5.56 -13.08
N ASN A 74 -8.88 6.15 -13.38
CA ASN A 74 -8.70 7.59 -13.29
C ASN A 74 -9.49 8.29 -14.42
N PRO A 75 -10.50 9.10 -14.10
CA PRO A 75 -11.33 9.74 -15.12
C PRO A 75 -10.57 10.77 -15.97
N ALA A 76 -9.47 11.33 -15.45
CA ALA A 76 -8.70 12.37 -16.16
C ALA A 76 -7.83 11.80 -17.29
N ASN A 77 -7.38 10.57 -17.22
CA ASN A 77 -6.44 9.99 -18.19
C ASN A 77 -6.75 8.54 -18.59
N GLY A 78 -7.84 7.96 -18.04
CA GLY A 78 -8.28 6.60 -18.34
C GLY A 78 -7.37 5.48 -17.80
N ARG A 79 -6.33 5.81 -17.03
CA ARG A 79 -5.46 4.78 -16.41
C ARG A 79 -6.23 4.01 -15.35
N GLU A 80 -6.04 2.70 -15.34
CA GLU A 80 -6.59 1.81 -14.32
C GLU A 80 -5.51 1.43 -13.32
N ILE A 81 -5.86 1.43 -12.05
CA ILE A 81 -5.01 1.04 -10.92
C ILE A 81 -5.68 -0.13 -10.20
N LEU A 82 -4.97 -1.23 -10.09
CA LEU A 82 -5.31 -2.34 -9.20
C LEU A 82 -4.48 -2.20 -7.93
N ARG A 83 -5.11 -1.75 -6.84
CA ARG A 83 -4.46 -1.50 -5.55
C ARG A 83 -4.71 -2.63 -4.56
N PHE A 84 -3.65 -3.12 -3.97
CA PHE A 84 -3.67 -3.98 -2.79
C PHE A 84 -3.33 -3.13 -1.56
N ALA A 85 -4.28 -2.97 -0.63
CA ALA A 85 -4.08 -2.17 0.57
C ALA A 85 -3.87 -3.08 1.78
N PHE A 86 -2.73 -2.91 2.43
CA PHE A 86 -2.33 -3.68 3.60
C PHE A 86 -2.37 -2.81 4.86
N THR A 87 -2.60 -3.43 6.01
CA THR A 87 -2.48 -2.75 7.31
C THR A 87 -1.52 -3.47 8.23
N GLY A 88 -0.91 -2.70 9.11
CA GLY A 88 0.02 -3.17 10.13
C GLY A 88 0.68 -2.02 10.87
N PRO A 89 1.47 -2.32 11.90
CA PRO A 89 2.21 -1.31 12.64
C PRO A 89 3.40 -0.76 11.86
N VAL A 90 3.88 0.38 12.29
CA VAL A 90 5.18 0.95 11.90
C VAL A 90 6.11 1.05 13.10
N SER A 91 7.40 0.90 12.85
CA SER A 91 8.48 1.02 13.84
C SER A 91 9.72 1.65 13.23
N ASP A 92 10.76 1.84 14.03
CA ASP A 92 12.12 2.15 13.58
C ASP A 92 12.18 3.31 12.56
N HIS A 93 11.62 4.47 12.92
CA HIS A 93 11.70 5.67 12.10
C HIS A 93 13.14 6.17 12.02
N ASP A 94 13.63 6.32 10.81
CA ASP A 94 14.95 6.89 10.53
C ASP A 94 14.83 8.35 10.06
N ALA A 95 14.98 9.27 10.98
CA ALA A 95 14.86 10.70 10.69
C ALA A 95 15.98 11.23 9.74
N ALA A 96 17.05 10.48 9.53
CA ALA A 96 18.14 10.85 8.63
C ALA A 96 17.92 10.33 7.19
N GLN A 97 16.99 9.41 7.00
CA GLN A 97 16.68 8.87 5.67
C GLN A 97 16.04 9.93 4.78
N ARG A 98 16.59 10.10 3.58
CA ARG A 98 15.93 10.91 2.54
C ARG A 98 14.71 10.16 2.04
N LEU A 99 13.59 10.87 2.00
CA LEU A 99 12.36 10.34 1.39
C LEU A 99 12.46 10.34 -0.14
N ASP A 100 11.64 9.52 -0.75
CA ASP A 100 11.58 9.40 -2.21
C ASP A 100 11.31 10.73 -2.91
N ARG A 101 11.79 10.80 -4.16
CA ARG A 101 11.63 11.98 -4.98
C ARG A 101 10.15 12.29 -5.21
N GLY A 102 9.76 13.50 -4.81
CA GLY A 102 8.37 13.96 -4.93
C GLY A 102 7.63 13.94 -3.59
N ILE A 103 8.06 13.17 -2.62
CA ILE A 103 7.55 13.23 -1.25
C ILE A 103 8.09 14.51 -0.59
N VAL A 104 7.18 15.31 -0.07
CA VAL A 104 7.48 16.61 0.57
C VAL A 104 7.49 16.47 2.08
N ALA A 105 6.55 15.71 2.63
CA ALA A 105 6.42 15.48 4.06
C ALA A 105 5.56 14.23 4.36
N THR A 106 5.65 13.76 5.59
CA THR A 106 4.76 12.74 6.16
C THR A 106 3.91 13.37 7.25
N HIS A 107 2.70 12.88 7.40
CA HIS A 107 1.73 13.38 8.38
C HIS A 107 0.99 12.23 9.05
N TRP A 108 0.57 12.46 10.28
CA TRP A 108 -0.37 11.61 10.99
C TRP A 108 -1.71 12.33 11.07
N LEU A 109 -2.70 11.90 10.26
CA LEU A 109 -4.00 12.55 10.13
C LEU A 109 -5.13 11.64 10.57
N THR A 110 -6.12 12.20 11.28
CA THR A 110 -7.38 11.50 11.58
C THR A 110 -8.20 11.28 10.30
N SER A 111 -9.16 10.37 10.33
CA SER A 111 -10.10 10.19 9.21
C SER A 111 -10.86 11.48 8.87
N HIS A 112 -11.28 12.25 9.87
CA HIS A 112 -11.94 13.54 9.69
C HIS A 112 -11.02 14.58 9.01
N GLU A 113 -9.75 14.65 9.41
CA GLU A 113 -8.77 15.54 8.79
C GLU A 113 -8.49 15.15 7.33
N LEU A 114 -8.54 13.85 7.00
CA LEU A 114 -8.43 13.35 5.62
C LEU A 114 -9.69 13.71 4.80
N GLU A 115 -10.88 13.56 5.38
CA GLU A 115 -12.13 13.95 4.72
C GLU A 115 -12.17 15.46 4.41
N ALA A 116 -11.73 16.30 5.33
CA ALA A 116 -11.61 17.75 5.11
C ALA A 116 -10.63 18.11 3.98
N ARG A 117 -9.68 17.22 3.68
CA ARG A 117 -8.68 17.36 2.59
C ARG A 117 -9.08 16.65 1.30
N GLN A 118 -10.32 16.19 1.17
CA GLN A 118 -10.78 15.42 0.01
C GLN A 118 -10.37 16.01 -1.36
N PRO A 119 -10.43 17.32 -1.62
CA PRO A 119 -10.01 17.92 -2.89
C PRO A 119 -8.49 17.81 -3.16
N ARG A 120 -7.71 17.52 -2.12
CA ARG A 120 -6.27 17.35 -2.18
C ARG A 120 -5.81 15.89 -2.06
N LEU A 121 -6.72 14.95 -2.04
CA LEU A 121 -6.35 13.53 -2.03
C LEU A 121 -5.92 13.10 -3.44
N ARG A 122 -4.92 12.22 -3.49
CA ARG A 122 -4.36 11.66 -4.72
C ARG A 122 -5.42 10.95 -5.58
N SER A 123 -6.35 10.29 -4.91
CA SER A 123 -7.47 9.58 -5.52
C SER A 123 -8.56 9.28 -4.47
N PRO A 124 -9.77 8.88 -4.88
CA PRO A 124 -10.81 8.41 -3.97
C PRO A 124 -10.40 7.16 -3.15
N LEU A 125 -9.40 6.42 -3.62
CA LEU A 125 -8.88 5.24 -2.92
C LEU A 125 -8.37 5.56 -1.53
N VAL A 126 -7.85 6.78 -1.29
CA VAL A 126 -7.33 7.19 0.02
C VAL A 126 -8.40 7.05 1.10
N LEU A 127 -9.55 7.68 0.92
CA LEU A 127 -10.66 7.60 1.88
C LEU A 127 -11.32 6.21 1.87
N ARG A 128 -11.40 5.57 0.72
CA ARG A 128 -12.02 4.24 0.64
C ARG A 128 -11.24 3.24 1.48
N CYS A 129 -9.91 3.19 1.38
CA CYS A 129 -9.06 2.32 2.17
C CYS A 129 -9.18 2.60 3.67
N VAL A 130 -9.21 3.88 4.08
CA VAL A 130 -9.39 4.26 5.49
C VAL A 130 -10.76 3.82 6.02
N ARG A 131 -11.83 4.00 5.27
CA ARG A 131 -13.19 3.58 5.66
C ARG A 131 -13.30 2.07 5.80
N ASP A 132 -12.74 1.33 4.85
CA ASP A 132 -12.72 -0.13 4.91
C ASP A 132 -11.87 -0.64 6.08
N TYR A 133 -10.75 0.03 6.39
CA TYR A 133 -9.97 -0.23 7.61
C TYR A 133 -10.80 -0.01 8.89
N LEU A 134 -11.48 1.14 9.00
CA LEU A 134 -12.30 1.49 10.17
C LEU A 134 -13.54 0.58 10.31
N SER A 135 -14.04 0.01 9.24
CA SER A 135 -15.12 -0.99 9.28
C SER A 135 -14.66 -2.38 9.75
N GLY A 136 -13.39 -2.53 10.13
CA GLY A 136 -12.84 -3.78 10.64
C GLY A 136 -12.44 -4.80 9.56
N ARG A 137 -12.39 -4.42 8.28
CA ARG A 137 -11.96 -5.34 7.21
C ARG A 137 -10.51 -5.77 7.39
N ARG A 138 -10.32 -7.05 7.56
CA ARG A 138 -9.02 -7.71 7.71
C ARG A 138 -9.09 -9.09 7.08
N HIS A 139 -8.27 -9.32 6.08
CA HIS A 139 -8.11 -10.62 5.43
C HIS A 139 -6.71 -11.13 5.68
N ALA A 140 -6.56 -12.44 5.86
CA ALA A 140 -5.27 -13.06 6.08
C ALA A 140 -4.32 -12.82 4.88
N LEU A 141 -3.02 -12.73 5.14
CA LEU A 141 -2.01 -12.44 4.10
C LEU A 141 -1.81 -13.59 3.12
N ASP A 142 -2.22 -14.81 3.47
CA ASP A 142 -2.21 -15.98 2.60
C ASP A 142 -3.16 -15.86 1.39
N HIS A 143 -4.09 -14.88 1.41
CA HIS A 143 -4.90 -14.53 0.24
C HIS A 143 -4.07 -13.90 -0.90
N VAL A 144 -2.83 -13.51 -0.64
CA VAL A 144 -1.94 -12.86 -1.61
C VAL A 144 -0.62 -13.64 -1.71
N ALA A 145 -0.64 -14.76 -2.40
CA ALA A 145 0.55 -15.56 -2.63
C ALA A 145 1.16 -15.25 -4.00
N ARG A 146 2.50 -15.20 -4.05
CA ARG A 146 3.24 -15.27 -5.30
C ARG A 146 3.71 -16.69 -5.51
N LEU A 147 3.30 -17.28 -6.62
CA LEU A 147 3.78 -18.55 -7.11
C LEU A 147 4.74 -18.32 -8.27
N ASP A 148 5.98 -18.74 -8.13
CA ASP A 148 6.91 -18.92 -9.23
C ASP A 148 7.28 -20.41 -9.33
N LEU A 149 7.77 -20.85 -10.50
CA LEU A 149 8.01 -22.25 -10.79
C LEU A 149 8.98 -22.91 -9.80
N GLU A 150 9.96 -22.16 -9.29
CA GLU A 150 10.94 -22.68 -8.33
C GLU A 150 10.33 -22.92 -6.94
N ARG A 151 9.47 -21.98 -6.49
CA ARG A 151 8.73 -22.13 -5.22
C ARG A 151 7.61 -23.16 -5.29
N ALA A 152 6.94 -23.30 -6.43
CA ALA A 152 5.93 -24.33 -6.62
C ALA A 152 6.55 -25.73 -6.50
N ALA A 153 7.69 -25.99 -7.12
CA ALA A 153 8.41 -27.25 -7.01
C ALA A 153 8.87 -27.55 -5.56
N ALA A 154 9.30 -26.53 -4.81
CA ALA A 154 9.69 -26.69 -3.41
C ALA A 154 8.51 -27.00 -2.48
N LEU A 155 7.33 -26.42 -2.74
CA LEU A 155 6.10 -26.69 -1.99
C LEU A 155 5.57 -28.09 -2.27
N GLU A 156 5.60 -28.56 -3.52
CA GLU A 156 5.24 -29.92 -3.89
C GLU A 156 6.18 -30.96 -3.26
N ALA A 157 7.49 -30.70 -3.28
CA ALA A 157 8.47 -31.56 -2.63
C ALA A 157 8.26 -31.65 -1.11
N HIS A 158 7.86 -30.55 -0.47
CA HIS A 158 7.58 -30.52 0.97
C HIS A 158 6.28 -31.24 1.33
N ALA A 159 5.24 -31.11 0.50
CA ALA A 159 3.96 -31.80 0.68
C ALA A 159 4.08 -33.32 0.54
N ILE A 160 5.00 -33.78 -0.31
CA ILE A 160 5.29 -35.24 -0.51
C ILE A 160 6.14 -35.80 0.65
N ALA A 161 6.91 -34.95 1.36
CA ALA A 161 7.80 -35.35 2.45
C ALA A 161 7.12 -35.41 3.84
N MET A 162 5.85 -35.01 3.98
CA MET A 162 5.11 -35.10 5.24
C MET A 162 4.56 -36.52 5.40
N PRO A 163 4.99 -37.29 6.42
CA PRO A 163 4.42 -38.62 6.70
C PRO A 163 2.97 -38.48 7.18
N ALA A 164 2.14 -39.41 6.77
CA ALA A 164 0.72 -39.53 7.14
C ALA A 164 0.55 -39.79 8.65
#